data_c14b62f04bf8c016cb14f26bbf27a15e
#
_entry.id   c14b62f04bf8c016cb14f26bbf27a15e
#
_cell.length_a   1.000
_cell.length_b   1.000
_cell.length_c   1.000
_cell.angle_alpha   90.00
_cell.angle_beta   90.00
_cell.angle_gamma   90.00
#
_symmetry.space_group_name_H-M   'P 1'
#
loop_
_entity.id
_entity.type
_entity.pdbx_description
1 polymer ?
#
loop_
_entity_poly.entity_id
_entity_poly.type
_entity_poly.pdbx_seq_one_letter_code
_entity_poly.pdbx_strand_id
1 'polypeptide(L)'
;FSSRAFLAPMAGVSDPALRLQCKQMGAGLVVTEFTNIHSIIAKEKQFKENMQTIQEFIEFSEQERPLSVQLFGSDLAALEKAAKIVEPYFDIIDYNMGCPAPHVTKQMAGGALLQEVNLTQQIFHTLVNAVKKPVTLKIRSGVTDSSKFLFREIAEIAEDEGIQMITFHPRTVSQGYSGHSDWSMIKE
;
A
#
# COMPACT_ATOMS: atom_id res chain seq x y z
N PHE A 1 -3.27 13.59 12.08
CA PHE A 1 -2.53 14.21 10.96
C PHE A 1 -2.68 15.73 10.99
N SER A 2 -1.63 16.46 10.59
CA SER A 2 -1.64 17.93 10.51
C SER A 2 -2.50 18.49 9.37
N SER A 3 -2.80 17.68 8.36
CA SER A 3 -3.59 18.02 7.18
C SER A 3 -4.37 16.79 6.70
N ARG A 4 -5.42 17.03 5.91
CA ARG A 4 -6.18 15.97 5.18
C ARG A 4 -5.63 15.69 3.78
N ALA A 5 -4.61 16.43 3.34
CA ALA A 5 -3.92 16.17 2.07
C ALA A 5 -2.81 15.15 2.30
N PHE A 6 -2.85 14.02 1.61
CA PHE A 6 -1.87 12.95 1.68
C PHE A 6 -1.24 12.72 0.31
N LEU A 7 0.08 12.45 0.28
CA LEU A 7 0.74 12.03 -0.94
C LEU A 7 0.59 10.51 -1.08
N ALA A 8 -0.14 10.09 -2.12
CA ALA A 8 -0.29 8.68 -2.46
C ALA A 8 1.02 8.10 -3.06
N PRO A 9 1.28 6.79 -2.91
CA PRO A 9 2.45 6.14 -3.50
C PRO A 9 2.34 6.09 -5.04
N MET A 10 3.41 6.46 -5.73
CA MET A 10 3.52 6.45 -7.18
C MET A 10 4.91 5.96 -7.57
N ALA A 11 5.00 4.71 -8.08
CA ALA A 11 6.28 4.11 -8.48
C ALA A 11 7.01 4.95 -9.53
N GLY A 12 8.29 5.21 -9.29
CA GLY A 12 9.14 6.06 -10.12
C GLY A 12 8.85 7.57 -10.01
N VAL A 13 8.00 7.99 -9.05
CA VAL A 13 7.60 9.38 -8.87
C VAL A 13 7.69 9.83 -7.42
N SER A 14 7.14 9.06 -6.47
CA SER A 14 7.13 9.43 -5.05
C SER A 14 8.43 9.02 -4.34
N ASP A 15 9.54 9.48 -4.90
CA ASP A 15 10.87 9.37 -4.31
C ASP A 15 11.00 10.21 -3.01
N PRO A 16 12.07 10.06 -2.24
CA PRO A 16 12.28 10.83 -1.02
C PRO A 16 12.25 12.35 -1.22
N ALA A 17 12.75 12.84 -2.35
CA ALA A 17 12.80 14.28 -2.62
C ALA A 17 11.38 14.86 -2.80
N LEU A 18 10.52 14.20 -3.60
CA LEU A 18 9.14 14.61 -3.77
C LEU A 18 8.34 14.46 -2.47
N ARG A 19 8.50 13.37 -1.74
CA ARG A 19 7.82 13.18 -0.45
C ARG A 19 8.17 14.26 0.54
N LEU A 20 9.46 14.61 0.66
CA LEU A 20 9.92 15.68 1.54
C LEU A 20 9.36 17.05 1.13
N GLN A 21 9.33 17.36 -0.17
CA GLN A 21 8.69 18.59 -0.66
C GLN A 21 7.21 18.64 -0.29
N CYS A 22 6.48 17.55 -0.49
CA CYS A 22 5.06 17.48 -0.10
C CYS A 22 4.86 17.68 1.40
N LYS A 23 5.75 17.13 2.23
CA LYS A 23 5.75 17.37 3.69
C LYS A 23 5.96 18.85 4.02
N GLN A 24 6.95 19.49 3.40
CA GLN A 24 7.22 20.92 3.58
C GLN A 24 6.05 21.80 3.14
N MET A 25 5.29 21.36 2.14
CA MET A 25 4.07 22.03 1.66
C MET A 25 2.81 21.68 2.50
N GLY A 26 2.94 20.91 3.58
CA GLY A 26 1.87 20.64 4.52
C GLY A 26 1.10 19.32 4.30
N ALA A 27 1.65 18.35 3.56
CA ALA A 27 1.04 17.02 3.50
C ALA A 27 0.99 16.39 4.89
N GLY A 28 -0.21 15.91 5.28
CA GLY A 28 -0.43 15.25 6.56
C GLY A 28 0.23 13.87 6.67
N LEU A 29 0.33 13.16 5.53
CA LEU A 29 0.95 11.84 5.40
C LEU A 29 1.62 11.74 4.03
N VAL A 30 2.76 11.05 3.97
CA VAL A 30 3.36 10.61 2.72
C VAL A 30 3.59 9.09 2.76
N VAL A 31 3.50 8.44 1.60
CA VAL A 31 3.63 6.98 1.47
C VAL A 31 4.81 6.67 0.56
N THR A 32 5.65 5.71 0.96
CA THR A 32 6.78 5.26 0.13
C THR A 32 6.30 4.62 -1.18
N GLU A 33 7.19 4.49 -2.13
CA GLU A 33 6.94 3.57 -3.25
C GLU A 33 6.72 2.16 -2.72
N PHE A 34 5.95 1.34 -3.46
CA PHE A 34 5.63 -0.01 -3.00
C PHE A 34 6.85 -0.92 -3.00
N THR A 35 7.03 -1.69 -1.94
CA THR A 35 8.17 -2.59 -1.74
C THR A 35 7.70 -4.05 -1.74
N ASN A 36 8.43 -4.91 -2.46
CA ASN A 36 8.17 -6.35 -2.51
C ASN A 36 8.52 -7.02 -1.18
N ILE A 37 7.58 -7.80 -0.62
CA ILE A 37 7.75 -8.50 0.66
C ILE A 37 8.95 -9.46 0.67
N HIS A 38 9.18 -10.19 -0.42
CA HIS A 38 10.33 -11.11 -0.52
C HIS A 38 11.66 -10.36 -0.57
N SER A 39 11.71 -9.16 -1.16
CA SER A 39 12.91 -8.33 -1.17
C SER A 39 13.28 -7.84 0.24
N ILE A 40 12.29 -7.52 1.07
CA ILE A 40 12.50 -7.17 2.48
C ILE A 40 13.08 -8.35 3.25
N ILE A 41 12.48 -9.54 3.10
CA ILE A 41 12.93 -10.75 3.80
C ILE A 41 14.37 -11.14 3.41
N ALA A 42 14.70 -11.03 2.13
CA ALA A 42 16.04 -11.34 1.65
C ALA A 42 17.14 -10.47 2.30
N LYS A 43 16.76 -9.29 2.77
CA LYS A 43 17.68 -8.33 3.43
C LYS A 43 17.53 -8.28 4.96
N GLU A 44 16.71 -9.15 5.56
CA GLU A 44 16.39 -9.14 6.99
C GLU A 44 17.65 -9.12 7.88
N LYS A 45 18.67 -9.92 7.57
CA LYS A 45 19.90 -9.95 8.34
C LYS A 45 20.59 -8.59 8.36
N GLN A 46 20.67 -7.92 7.22
CA GLN A 46 21.28 -6.60 7.08
C GLN A 46 20.50 -5.55 7.89
N PHE A 47 19.16 -5.59 7.85
CA PHE A 47 18.31 -4.67 8.61
C PHE A 47 18.48 -4.81 10.13
N LYS A 48 18.70 -6.03 10.62
CA LYS A 48 18.95 -6.28 12.06
C LYS A 48 20.31 -5.76 12.52
N GLU A 49 21.29 -5.74 11.65
CA GLU A 49 22.64 -5.30 11.97
C GLU A 49 22.80 -3.78 11.88
N ASN A 50 22.06 -3.12 10.98
CA ASN A 50 22.20 -1.69 10.72
C ASN A 50 20.90 -1.04 10.22
N MET A 51 20.31 -0.14 11.02
CA MET A 51 19.12 0.62 10.64
C MET A 51 19.32 1.45 9.38
N GLN A 52 20.52 1.95 9.12
CA GLN A 52 20.84 2.71 7.92
C GLN A 52 20.63 1.89 6.64
N THR A 53 20.81 0.58 6.70
CA THR A 53 20.57 -0.30 5.55
C THR A 53 19.09 -0.35 5.13
N ILE A 54 18.14 -0.32 6.08
CA ILE A 54 16.72 -0.26 5.74
C ILE A 54 16.34 1.12 5.18
N GLN A 55 16.91 2.19 5.72
CA GLN A 55 16.73 3.54 5.20
C GLN A 55 17.23 3.68 3.76
N GLU A 56 18.38 3.09 3.45
CA GLU A 56 18.92 3.05 2.09
C GLU A 56 18.07 2.18 1.15
N PHE A 57 17.54 1.06 1.64
CA PHE A 57 16.77 0.12 0.82
C PHE A 57 15.38 0.65 0.45
N ILE A 58 14.69 1.31 1.39
CA ILE A 58 13.36 1.88 1.16
C ILE A 58 13.46 3.38 0.84
N GLU A 59 14.66 3.97 1.01
CA GLU A 59 14.96 5.38 0.73
C GLU A 59 14.00 6.33 1.46
N PHE A 60 14.13 6.43 2.79
CA PHE A 60 13.31 7.34 3.59
C PHE A 60 14.13 8.14 4.61
N SER A 61 13.54 9.20 5.15
CA SER A 61 14.11 10.00 6.24
C SER A 61 13.09 10.29 7.34
N GLU A 62 13.58 10.58 8.56
CA GLU A 62 12.76 10.98 9.69
C GLU A 62 11.98 12.30 9.48
N GLN A 63 12.43 13.14 8.55
CA GLN A 63 11.78 14.43 8.23
C GLN A 63 10.45 14.22 7.47
N GLU A 64 10.21 13.03 6.93
CA GLU A 64 8.99 12.70 6.18
C GLU A 64 7.82 12.28 7.09
N ARG A 65 8.05 12.12 8.40
CA ARG A 65 7.01 11.64 9.34
C ARG A 65 5.83 12.60 9.50
N PRO A 66 4.59 12.06 9.68
CA PRO A 66 4.26 10.63 9.66
C PRO A 66 4.45 10.04 8.26
N LEU A 67 5.06 8.85 8.22
CA LEU A 67 5.46 8.14 7.00
C LEU A 67 4.87 6.73 6.99
N SER A 68 4.26 6.37 5.87
CA SER A 68 3.75 5.03 5.62
C SER A 68 4.65 4.26 4.65
N VAL A 69 4.91 2.99 4.94
CA VAL A 69 5.53 2.06 3.98
C VAL A 69 4.45 1.30 3.23
N GLN A 70 4.54 1.25 1.89
CA GLN A 70 3.62 0.44 1.10
C GLN A 70 4.25 -0.90 0.72
N LEU A 71 3.56 -1.99 1.06
CA LEU A 71 3.94 -3.38 0.78
C LEU A 71 3.12 -3.97 -0.37
N PHE A 72 3.70 -4.91 -1.11
CA PHE A 72 2.97 -5.75 -2.05
C PHE A 72 3.50 -7.18 -2.09
N GLY A 73 2.63 -8.13 -2.37
CA GLY A 73 2.90 -9.57 -2.47
C GLY A 73 1.77 -10.36 -1.83
N SER A 74 1.53 -11.60 -2.26
CA SER A 74 0.37 -12.42 -1.86
C SER A 74 0.71 -13.65 -1.02
N ASP A 75 1.98 -13.91 -0.77
CA ASP A 75 2.43 -14.96 0.16
C ASP A 75 2.20 -14.50 1.61
N LEU A 76 1.27 -15.15 2.30
CA LEU A 76 0.84 -14.76 3.66
C LEU A 76 1.97 -14.84 4.69
N ALA A 77 2.77 -15.89 4.65
CA ALA A 77 3.88 -16.06 5.60
C ALA A 77 4.99 -15.02 5.36
N ALA A 78 5.29 -14.75 4.09
CA ALA A 78 6.23 -13.69 3.73
C ALA A 78 5.69 -12.31 4.09
N LEU A 79 4.38 -12.07 3.90
CA LEU A 79 3.74 -10.80 4.22
C LEU A 79 3.79 -10.50 5.73
N GLU A 80 3.42 -11.47 6.57
CA GLU A 80 3.52 -11.37 8.01
C GLU A 80 4.95 -11.02 8.44
N LYS A 81 5.93 -11.76 7.91
CA LYS A 81 7.34 -11.56 8.24
C LYS A 81 7.84 -10.19 7.79
N ALA A 82 7.55 -9.79 6.55
CA ALA A 82 7.96 -8.49 6.03
C ALA A 82 7.34 -7.32 6.81
N ALA A 83 6.05 -7.42 7.15
CA ALA A 83 5.37 -6.40 7.94
C ALA A 83 6.02 -6.22 9.32
N LYS A 84 6.35 -7.31 10.02
CA LYS A 84 7.07 -7.27 11.30
C LYS A 84 8.49 -6.66 11.18
N ILE A 85 9.18 -6.89 10.06
CA ILE A 85 10.51 -6.33 9.84
C ILE A 85 10.44 -4.82 9.68
N VAL A 86 9.45 -4.29 8.95
CA VAL A 86 9.36 -2.84 8.67
C VAL A 86 8.63 -2.06 9.77
N GLU A 87 7.79 -2.70 10.56
CA GLU A 87 6.96 -2.05 11.60
C GLU A 87 7.72 -1.07 12.50
N PRO A 88 8.94 -1.38 13.01
CA PRO A 88 9.67 -0.46 13.90
C PRO A 88 10.05 0.87 13.24
N TYR A 89 10.12 0.93 11.93
CA TYR A 89 10.67 2.05 11.17
C TYR A 89 9.63 3.00 10.59
N PHE A 90 8.36 2.60 10.57
CA PHE A 90 7.28 3.36 9.93
C PHE A 90 6.11 3.61 10.89
N ASP A 91 5.31 4.62 10.60
CA ASP A 91 4.15 4.98 11.42
C ASP A 91 2.90 4.20 11.00
N ILE A 92 2.83 3.80 9.74
CA ILE A 92 1.70 3.10 9.11
C ILE A 92 2.24 2.03 8.16
N ILE A 93 1.58 0.89 8.09
CA ILE A 93 1.80 -0.15 7.08
C ILE A 93 0.66 -0.06 6.06
N ASP A 94 0.99 0.30 4.84
CA ASP A 94 0.02 0.39 3.73
C ASP A 94 0.15 -0.82 2.81
N TYR A 95 -0.96 -1.30 2.25
CA TYR A 95 -0.96 -2.44 1.35
C TYR A 95 -1.46 -2.07 -0.05
N ASN A 96 -0.73 -2.52 -1.08
CA ASN A 96 -1.04 -2.22 -2.48
C ASN A 96 -1.98 -3.25 -3.10
N MET A 97 -3.20 -2.83 -3.43
CA MET A 97 -4.17 -3.58 -4.23
C MET A 97 -4.63 -2.81 -5.48
N GLY A 98 -3.79 -1.92 -6.00
CA GLY A 98 -4.19 -1.10 -7.15
C GLY A 98 -3.19 -1.09 -8.31
N CYS A 99 -1.98 -1.63 -8.14
CA CYS A 99 -0.95 -1.60 -9.19
C CYS A 99 -1.39 -2.41 -10.41
N PRO A 100 -1.46 -1.82 -11.63
CA PRO A 100 -1.84 -2.52 -12.84
C PRO A 100 -0.66 -3.16 -13.57
N ALA A 101 0.58 -2.97 -13.09
CA ALA A 101 1.79 -3.39 -13.80
C ALA A 101 1.86 -4.92 -13.96
N PRO A 102 2.14 -5.44 -15.18
CA PRO A 102 2.14 -6.87 -15.45
C PRO A 102 3.08 -7.69 -14.55
N HIS A 103 4.21 -7.12 -14.15
CA HIS A 103 5.16 -7.81 -13.25
C HIS A 103 4.62 -7.94 -11.81
N VAL A 104 3.63 -7.13 -11.41
CA VAL A 104 2.94 -7.23 -10.12
C VAL A 104 1.74 -8.17 -10.23
N THR A 105 0.87 -7.96 -11.23
CA THR A 105 -0.37 -8.74 -11.39
C THR A 105 -0.12 -10.21 -11.71
N LYS A 106 0.96 -10.55 -12.43
CA LYS A 106 1.39 -11.94 -12.67
C LYS A 106 1.80 -12.68 -11.39
N GLN A 107 2.15 -11.98 -10.33
CA GLN A 107 2.45 -12.55 -9.00
C GLN A 107 1.21 -12.64 -8.11
N MET A 108 0.01 -12.53 -8.67
CA MET A 108 -1.26 -12.45 -7.93
C MET A 108 -1.21 -11.36 -6.85
N ALA A 109 -0.70 -10.16 -7.20
CA ALA A 109 -0.56 -9.03 -6.32
C ALA A 109 -1.11 -7.74 -6.96
N GLY A 110 -1.15 -6.65 -6.21
CA GLY A 110 -1.68 -5.38 -6.70
C GLY A 110 -3.14 -5.50 -7.13
N GLY A 111 -3.47 -4.95 -8.29
CA GLY A 111 -4.84 -4.93 -8.81
C GLY A 111 -5.46 -6.30 -9.13
N ALA A 112 -4.65 -7.36 -9.29
CA ALA A 112 -5.17 -8.71 -9.51
C ALA A 112 -5.94 -9.24 -8.30
N LEU A 113 -5.58 -8.83 -7.09
CA LEU A 113 -6.24 -9.26 -5.85
C LEU A 113 -7.70 -8.81 -5.73
N LEU A 114 -8.12 -7.81 -6.49
CA LEU A 114 -9.52 -7.36 -6.46
C LEU A 114 -10.54 -8.44 -6.86
N GLN A 115 -10.11 -9.51 -7.55
CA GLN A 115 -10.95 -10.65 -7.93
C GLN A 115 -10.79 -11.86 -7.00
N GLU A 116 -9.84 -11.80 -6.07
CA GLU A 116 -9.48 -12.92 -5.18
C GLU A 116 -9.95 -12.62 -3.74
N VAL A 117 -11.26 -12.55 -3.55
CA VAL A 117 -11.91 -12.14 -2.30
C VAL A 117 -11.39 -12.91 -1.08
N ASN A 118 -11.34 -14.23 -1.16
CA ASN A 118 -10.88 -15.07 -0.05
C ASN A 118 -9.40 -14.84 0.29
N LEU A 119 -8.54 -14.68 -0.71
CA LEU A 119 -7.12 -14.39 -0.49
C LEU A 119 -6.95 -12.97 0.07
N THR A 120 -7.73 -12.02 -0.40
CA THR A 120 -7.75 -10.64 0.08
C THR A 120 -8.10 -10.57 1.56
N GLN A 121 -9.14 -11.28 1.98
CA GLN A 121 -9.50 -11.37 3.41
C GLN A 121 -8.34 -11.95 4.24
N GLN A 122 -7.72 -13.05 3.80
CA GLN A 122 -6.58 -13.64 4.49
C GLN A 122 -5.38 -12.66 4.58
N ILE A 123 -5.14 -11.87 3.54
CA ILE A 123 -4.09 -10.85 3.53
C ILE A 123 -4.38 -9.77 4.59
N PHE A 124 -5.60 -9.24 4.65
CA PHE A 124 -5.97 -8.22 5.64
C PHE A 124 -5.88 -8.76 7.06
N HIS A 125 -6.44 -9.95 7.29
CA HIS A 125 -6.34 -10.66 8.56
C HIS A 125 -4.87 -10.83 8.99
N THR A 126 -4.02 -11.29 8.08
CA THR A 126 -2.60 -11.50 8.35
C THR A 126 -1.90 -10.19 8.73
N LEU A 127 -2.11 -9.11 7.95
CA LEU A 127 -1.47 -7.83 8.22
C LEU A 127 -1.90 -7.20 9.55
N VAL A 128 -3.21 -7.14 9.80
CA VAL A 128 -3.75 -6.51 11.02
C VAL A 128 -3.30 -7.27 12.28
N ASN A 129 -3.18 -8.59 12.22
CA ASN A 129 -2.70 -9.39 13.35
C ASN A 129 -1.17 -9.43 13.47
N ALA A 130 -0.43 -9.12 12.40
CA ALA A 130 1.04 -9.16 12.40
C ALA A 130 1.67 -7.97 13.13
N VAL A 131 1.03 -6.80 13.10
CA VAL A 131 1.61 -5.52 13.55
C VAL A 131 0.70 -4.79 14.53
N LYS A 132 1.28 -3.89 15.32
CA LYS A 132 0.55 -2.99 16.22
C LYS A 132 0.28 -1.62 15.59
N LYS A 133 0.99 -1.31 14.51
CA LYS A 133 0.82 -0.06 13.76
C LYS A 133 -0.47 -0.09 12.96
N PRO A 134 -1.08 1.07 12.66
CA PRO A 134 -2.22 1.14 11.76
C PRO A 134 -1.92 0.47 10.42
N VAL A 135 -2.87 -0.33 9.93
CA VAL A 135 -2.81 -0.93 8.59
C VAL A 135 -3.78 -0.18 7.68
N THR A 136 -3.31 0.22 6.51
CA THR A 136 -4.09 0.91 5.49
C THR A 136 -4.02 0.20 4.15
N LEU A 137 -4.90 0.56 3.24
CA LEU A 137 -5.07 -0.10 1.95
C LEU A 137 -5.16 0.93 0.84
N LYS A 138 -4.49 0.67 -0.29
CA LYS A 138 -4.72 1.43 -1.52
C LYS A 138 -5.26 0.55 -2.63
N ILE A 139 -6.48 0.86 -3.12
CA ILE A 139 -7.22 0.05 -4.10
C ILE A 139 -7.61 0.84 -5.35
N ARG A 140 -8.02 0.09 -6.39
CA ARG A 140 -8.79 0.57 -7.54
C ARG A 140 -10.24 0.09 -7.46
N SER A 141 -11.09 0.60 -8.37
CA SER A 141 -12.53 0.27 -8.38
C SER A 141 -12.83 -1.18 -8.78
N GLY A 142 -12.00 -1.79 -9.58
CA GLY A 142 -12.12 -3.15 -10.07
C GLY A 142 -11.04 -3.47 -11.09
N VAL A 143 -11.10 -4.65 -11.70
CA VAL A 143 -10.12 -5.07 -12.71
C VAL A 143 -10.49 -4.60 -14.10
N THR A 144 -11.74 -4.79 -14.50
CA THR A 144 -12.28 -4.39 -15.80
C THR A 144 -13.56 -3.57 -15.60
N ASP A 145 -14.11 -3.04 -16.67
CA ASP A 145 -15.36 -2.27 -16.61
C ASP A 145 -16.54 -3.10 -16.10
N SER A 146 -16.59 -4.39 -16.41
CA SER A 146 -17.62 -5.33 -15.91
C SER A 146 -17.49 -5.62 -14.41
N SER A 147 -16.33 -5.38 -13.83
CA SER A 147 -16.02 -5.62 -12.40
C SER A 147 -15.70 -4.34 -11.62
N LYS A 148 -16.10 -3.18 -12.13
CA LYS A 148 -15.73 -1.87 -11.57
C LYS A 148 -16.26 -1.58 -10.16
N PHE A 149 -17.18 -2.40 -9.65
CA PHE A 149 -17.75 -2.25 -8.31
C PHE A 149 -17.21 -3.25 -7.28
N LEU A 150 -16.20 -4.05 -7.63
CA LEU A 150 -15.57 -4.97 -6.66
C LEU A 150 -15.00 -4.26 -5.42
N PHE A 151 -14.66 -2.99 -5.54
CA PHE A 151 -14.18 -2.22 -4.41
C PHE A 151 -15.15 -2.19 -3.22
N ARG A 152 -16.47 -2.33 -3.44
CA ARG A 152 -17.46 -2.32 -2.36
C ARG A 152 -17.28 -3.51 -1.43
N GLU A 153 -17.26 -4.71 -2.00
CA GLU A 153 -17.05 -5.95 -1.26
C GLU A 153 -15.67 -5.94 -0.55
N ILE A 154 -14.63 -5.46 -1.23
CA ILE A 154 -13.29 -5.33 -0.65
C ILE A 154 -13.27 -4.31 0.50
N ALA A 155 -14.02 -3.22 0.40
CA ALA A 155 -14.09 -2.21 1.47
C ALA A 155 -14.79 -2.76 2.71
N GLU A 156 -15.89 -3.50 2.54
CA GLU A 156 -16.60 -4.17 3.65
C GLU A 156 -15.68 -5.17 4.37
N ILE A 157 -14.99 -6.04 3.62
CA ILE A 157 -14.01 -6.97 4.18
C ILE A 157 -12.88 -6.24 4.90
N ALA A 158 -12.38 -5.14 4.33
CA ALA A 158 -11.32 -4.36 4.93
C ALA A 158 -11.75 -3.75 6.28
N GLU A 159 -12.98 -3.26 6.38
CA GLU A 159 -13.55 -2.75 7.62
C GLU A 159 -13.69 -3.86 8.67
N ASP A 160 -14.26 -5.01 8.29
CA ASP A 160 -14.46 -6.17 9.15
C ASP A 160 -13.13 -6.73 9.71
N GLU A 161 -12.06 -6.73 8.91
CA GLU A 161 -10.73 -7.19 9.33
C GLU A 161 -9.91 -6.12 10.08
N GLY A 162 -10.41 -4.87 10.18
CA GLY A 162 -9.78 -3.81 10.96
C GLY A 162 -8.77 -2.94 10.20
N ILE A 163 -8.86 -2.87 8.89
CA ILE A 163 -8.12 -1.88 8.08
C ILE A 163 -8.61 -0.48 8.45
N GLN A 164 -7.70 0.43 8.76
CA GLN A 164 -8.06 1.72 9.36
C GLN A 164 -8.27 2.85 8.35
N MET A 165 -7.83 2.69 7.11
CA MET A 165 -8.05 3.67 6.04
C MET A 165 -7.93 3.01 4.67
N ILE A 166 -8.82 3.40 3.75
CA ILE A 166 -8.75 3.00 2.35
C ILE A 166 -8.45 4.23 1.48
N THR A 167 -7.38 4.16 0.71
CA THR A 167 -7.08 5.12 -0.36
C THR A 167 -7.65 4.60 -1.66
N PHE A 168 -8.68 5.25 -2.17
CA PHE A 168 -9.42 4.80 -3.35
C PHE A 168 -9.02 5.55 -4.63
N HIS A 169 -8.61 4.80 -5.66
CA HIS A 169 -8.41 5.33 -7.01
C HIS A 169 -9.57 4.87 -7.91
N PRO A 170 -10.55 5.72 -8.24
CA PRO A 170 -11.76 5.33 -8.95
C PRO A 170 -11.54 5.19 -10.47
N ARG A 171 -10.64 4.27 -10.82
CA ARG A 171 -10.39 3.69 -12.15
C ARG A 171 -10.19 2.20 -12.00
N THR A 172 -10.54 1.44 -13.03
CA THR A 172 -10.22 0.01 -13.09
C THR A 172 -8.73 -0.25 -13.38
N VAL A 173 -8.27 -1.46 -13.15
CA VAL A 173 -6.90 -1.89 -13.50
C VAL A 173 -6.68 -1.76 -15.00
N SER A 174 -7.64 -2.21 -15.82
CA SER A 174 -7.56 -2.15 -17.29
C SER A 174 -7.53 -0.72 -17.87
N GLN A 175 -8.12 0.25 -17.18
CA GLN A 175 -8.01 1.66 -17.59
C GLN A 175 -6.59 2.21 -17.43
N GLY A 176 -5.79 1.68 -16.52
CA GLY A 176 -4.48 2.28 -16.22
C GLY A 176 -4.62 3.74 -15.82
N TYR A 177 -4.18 4.65 -16.69
CA TYR A 177 -4.35 6.10 -16.56
C TYR A 177 -5.21 6.73 -17.68
N SER A 178 -5.79 5.90 -18.56
CA SER A 178 -6.64 6.38 -19.64
C SER A 178 -8.01 6.86 -19.16
N GLY A 179 -8.67 7.69 -19.92
CA GLY A 179 -9.98 8.24 -19.61
C GLY A 179 -10.01 9.08 -18.34
N HIS A 180 -11.21 9.26 -17.80
CA HIS A 180 -11.44 10.03 -16.57
C HIS A 180 -11.63 9.11 -15.35
N SER A 181 -11.19 9.58 -14.20
CA SER A 181 -11.47 8.98 -12.90
C SER A 181 -12.94 9.24 -12.52
N ASP A 182 -13.68 8.22 -12.14
CA ASP A 182 -15.09 8.35 -11.77
C ASP A 182 -15.24 8.69 -10.28
N TRP A 183 -15.20 9.97 -9.98
CA TRP A 183 -15.28 10.49 -8.62
C TRP A 183 -16.64 10.26 -7.94
N SER A 184 -17.69 9.92 -8.70
CA SER A 184 -19.00 9.61 -8.11
C SER A 184 -18.94 8.36 -7.21
N MET A 185 -18.06 7.41 -7.53
CA MET A 185 -17.83 6.21 -6.72
C MET A 185 -17.29 6.47 -5.30
N ILE A 186 -16.77 7.68 -5.03
CA ILE A 186 -16.26 8.03 -3.67
C ILE A 186 -17.41 8.30 -2.69
N LYS A 187 -18.61 8.51 -3.18
CA LYS A 187 -19.78 8.80 -2.34
C LYS A 187 -20.52 7.54 -1.89
N GLU A 188 -20.17 6.40 -2.44
CA GLU A 188 -20.78 5.10 -2.13
C GLU A 188 -20.13 4.42 -0.95
#